data_aa4459729a8fffd494b5c99a9a09a632
#
_entry.id   aa4459729a8fffd494b5c99a9a09a632
#
_cell.length_a   1.000
_cell.length_b   1.000
_cell.length_c   1.000
_cell.angle_alpha   90.00
_cell.angle_beta   90.00
_cell.angle_gamma   90.00
#
_symmetry.space_group_name_H-M   'P 1'
#
loop_
_entity.id
_entity.type
_entity.pdbx_description
1 polymer ?
#
loop_
_entity_poly.entity_id
_entity_poly.type
_entity_poly.pdbx_seq_one_letter_code
_entity_poly.pdbx_strand_id
1 'polypeptide(L)'
;NIDFVATWEDDAATPWAKVVDYSSTDPQTGLRVITLKANRRSTTSSYYTRRTGMLILAASDGELNYNRIIPIHQGSTARVSNDFATLKYGKTDPRFTDGETPIDNWTTAQKNLGFTSTTIEGEEVAHCYGKNGYLKLGDDKGHGADLISPYTNTLRSDSLLMVSFRAVAFTDYITVARDANKITVEV
;
A
#
# COMPACT_ATOMS: atom_id res chain seq x y z
N ASN A 1 15.55 -21.67 -21.82
CA ASN A 1 16.04 -20.55 -20.98
C ASN A 1 16.53 -19.47 -21.94
N ILE A 2 15.86 -18.33 -21.93
CA ILE A 2 16.31 -17.14 -22.66
C ILE A 2 17.19 -16.35 -21.71
N ASP A 3 18.42 -16.06 -22.12
CA ASP A 3 19.30 -15.17 -21.37
C ASP A 3 18.85 -13.72 -21.57
N PHE A 4 18.88 -12.93 -20.52
CA PHE A 4 18.53 -11.54 -20.57
C PHE A 4 19.66 -10.65 -20.06
N VAL A 5 19.67 -9.41 -20.54
CA VAL A 5 20.53 -8.33 -20.05
C VAL A 5 19.66 -7.37 -19.22
N ALA A 6 20.17 -6.99 -18.07
CA ALA A 6 19.52 -6.00 -17.21
C ALA A 6 20.29 -4.69 -17.25
N THR A 7 19.61 -3.60 -17.58
CA THR A 7 20.19 -2.25 -17.63
C THR A 7 19.37 -1.28 -16.75
N TRP A 8 20.01 -0.18 -16.39
CA TRP A 8 19.37 0.88 -15.61
C TRP A 8 19.33 2.18 -16.41
N GLU A 9 18.18 2.83 -16.40
CA GLU A 9 17.99 4.16 -16.98
C GLU A 9 17.26 5.07 -15.99
N ASP A 10 17.67 6.33 -15.93
CA ASP A 10 16.99 7.41 -15.23
C ASP A 10 17.34 8.76 -15.84
N ASP A 11 16.57 9.80 -15.51
CA ASP A 11 16.72 11.15 -16.06
C ASP A 11 17.80 11.98 -15.35
N ALA A 12 18.54 11.41 -14.40
CA ALA A 12 19.56 12.13 -13.67
C ALA A 12 20.84 12.26 -14.51
N ALA A 13 21.49 13.43 -14.45
CA ALA A 13 22.79 13.64 -15.08
C ALA A 13 23.87 12.63 -14.62
N THR A 14 23.71 12.11 -13.41
CA THR A 14 24.45 10.97 -12.89
C THR A 14 23.44 9.93 -12.39
N PRO A 15 23.42 8.73 -12.95
CA PRO A 15 22.49 7.70 -12.55
C PRO A 15 22.53 7.44 -11.04
N TRP A 16 21.35 7.44 -10.40
CA TRP A 16 21.26 7.24 -8.96
C TRP A 16 21.24 5.78 -8.55
N ALA A 17 21.07 4.88 -9.50
CA ALA A 17 21.22 3.45 -9.29
C ALA A 17 21.98 2.82 -10.47
N LYS A 18 22.39 1.59 -10.28
CA LYS A 18 22.99 0.76 -11.32
C LYS A 18 22.70 -0.70 -11.07
N VAL A 19 22.64 -1.48 -12.13
CA VAL A 19 22.64 -2.94 -12.02
C VAL A 19 24.06 -3.38 -11.63
N VAL A 20 24.14 -4.17 -10.58
CA VAL A 20 25.42 -4.72 -10.08
C VAL A 20 25.62 -6.15 -10.53
N ASP A 21 24.53 -6.94 -10.48
CA ASP A 21 24.53 -8.33 -10.89
C ASP A 21 23.12 -8.73 -11.35
N TYR A 22 23.04 -9.59 -12.34
CA TYR A 22 21.81 -10.22 -12.83
C TYR A 22 22.04 -11.68 -13.25
N SER A 23 23.21 -12.23 -12.93
CA SER A 23 23.58 -13.60 -13.25
C SER A 23 23.34 -14.58 -12.11
N SER A 24 23.22 -14.06 -10.88
CA SER A 24 23.01 -14.87 -9.68
C SER A 24 21.64 -15.53 -9.66
N THR A 25 21.56 -16.69 -9.00
CA THR A 25 20.33 -17.44 -8.80
C THR A 25 20.12 -17.65 -7.30
N ASP A 26 18.91 -17.40 -6.84
CA ASP A 26 18.52 -17.71 -5.47
C ASP A 26 18.55 -19.24 -5.25
N PRO A 27 19.36 -19.74 -4.32
CA PRO A 27 19.53 -21.17 -4.10
C PRO A 27 18.28 -21.87 -3.54
N GLN A 28 17.34 -21.12 -2.96
CA GLN A 28 16.11 -21.67 -2.38
C GLN A 28 14.99 -21.77 -3.42
N THR A 29 14.88 -20.78 -4.28
CA THR A 29 13.77 -20.67 -5.24
C THR A 29 14.16 -21.03 -6.68
N GLY A 30 15.44 -21.09 -7.00
CA GLY A 30 15.95 -21.26 -8.36
C GLY A 30 15.69 -20.07 -9.30
N LEU A 31 15.20 -18.95 -8.75
CA LEU A 31 14.90 -17.75 -9.54
C LEU A 31 16.15 -16.89 -9.75
N ARG A 32 16.23 -16.25 -10.91
CA ARG A 32 17.25 -15.22 -11.17
C ARG A 32 17.07 -14.03 -10.25
N VAL A 33 18.17 -13.59 -9.66
CA VAL A 33 18.23 -12.41 -8.78
C VAL A 33 18.89 -11.28 -9.55
N ILE A 34 18.24 -10.11 -9.55
CA ILE A 34 18.81 -8.88 -10.10
C ILE A 34 19.17 -7.98 -8.93
N THR A 35 20.43 -7.67 -8.78
CA THR A 35 20.96 -6.81 -7.72
C THR A 35 21.14 -5.39 -8.24
N LEU A 36 20.44 -4.46 -7.62
CA LEU A 36 20.58 -3.03 -7.85
C LEU A 36 21.33 -2.38 -6.68
N LYS A 37 22.28 -1.52 -7.00
CA LYS A 37 22.91 -0.63 -6.02
C LYS A 37 22.42 0.79 -6.25
N ALA A 38 21.73 1.34 -5.27
CA ALA A 38 21.24 2.71 -5.30
C ALA A 38 22.08 3.63 -4.40
N ASN A 39 22.34 4.84 -4.85
CA ASN A 39 23.01 5.85 -4.04
C ASN A 39 22.07 6.32 -2.93
N ARG A 40 22.64 6.56 -1.75
CA ARG A 40 21.89 7.17 -0.65
C ARG A 40 21.38 8.54 -1.09
N ARG A 41 20.13 8.81 -0.77
CA ARG A 41 19.55 10.10 -1.03
C ARG A 41 20.06 11.12 0.00
N SER A 42 20.32 12.36 -0.46
CA SER A 42 20.65 13.46 0.46
C SER A 42 19.46 13.76 1.37
N THR A 43 19.71 13.89 2.65
CA THR A 43 18.71 14.22 3.68
C THR A 43 18.51 15.74 3.85
N THR A 44 19.24 16.56 3.09
CA THR A 44 19.24 18.01 3.25
C THR A 44 18.14 18.74 2.50
N SER A 45 17.39 18.04 1.66
CA SER A 45 16.23 18.64 0.98
C SER A 45 14.98 18.47 1.85
N SER A 46 14.37 19.59 2.22
CA SER A 46 13.06 19.64 2.91
C SER A 46 11.91 19.06 2.09
N TYR A 47 12.13 18.81 0.82
CA TYR A 47 11.20 18.17 -0.08
C TYR A 47 11.74 16.79 -0.46
N TYR A 48 11.13 15.74 0.07
CA TYR A 48 11.38 14.38 -0.34
C TYR A 48 10.84 14.15 -1.76
N THR A 49 11.53 14.72 -2.77
CA THR A 49 11.19 14.41 -4.15
C THR A 49 11.51 12.96 -4.44
N ARG A 50 10.50 12.20 -4.80
CA ARG A 50 10.65 10.84 -5.33
C ARG A 50 11.56 10.91 -6.55
N ARG A 51 12.50 9.98 -6.65
CA ARG A 51 13.21 9.73 -7.91
C ARG A 51 12.79 8.38 -8.46
N THR A 52 12.60 8.36 -9.76
CA THR A 52 12.17 7.18 -10.51
C THR A 52 13.28 6.83 -11.49
N GLY A 53 13.53 5.55 -11.64
CA GLY A 53 14.35 5.03 -12.72
C GLY A 53 13.72 3.76 -13.25
N MET A 54 14.24 3.25 -14.33
CA MET A 54 13.72 2.09 -15.03
C MET A 54 14.76 0.99 -15.04
N LEU A 55 14.39 -0.17 -14.53
CA LEU A 55 15.12 -1.41 -14.77
C LEU A 55 14.58 -1.99 -16.08
N ILE A 56 15.44 -2.10 -17.08
CA ILE A 56 15.10 -2.65 -18.39
C ILE A 56 15.69 -4.05 -18.48
N LEU A 57 14.85 -5.04 -18.72
CA LEU A 57 15.26 -6.41 -19.02
C LEU A 57 15.07 -6.63 -20.51
N ALA A 58 16.16 -6.88 -21.22
CA ALA A 58 16.15 -7.17 -22.63
C ALA A 58 16.64 -8.59 -22.89
N ALA A 59 15.91 -9.34 -23.70
CA ALA A 59 16.28 -10.68 -24.11
C ALA A 59 16.05 -10.84 -25.62
N SER A 60 16.81 -11.72 -26.25
CA SER A 60 16.61 -12.09 -27.65
C SER A 60 16.80 -13.60 -27.80
N ASP A 61 15.96 -14.21 -28.59
CA ASP A 61 16.10 -15.62 -28.99
C ASP A 61 16.68 -15.78 -30.41
N GLY A 62 17.10 -14.65 -31.01
CA GLY A 62 17.62 -14.58 -32.38
C GLY A 62 16.56 -14.22 -33.43
N GLU A 63 15.28 -14.40 -33.14
CA GLU A 63 14.17 -14.01 -34.02
C GLU A 63 13.37 -12.86 -33.43
N LEU A 64 13.11 -12.90 -32.12
CA LEU A 64 12.30 -11.91 -31.40
C LEU A 64 13.12 -11.21 -30.32
N ASN A 65 12.85 -9.92 -30.14
CA ASN A 65 13.40 -9.12 -29.06
C ASN A 65 12.31 -8.87 -28.02
N TYR A 66 12.62 -9.19 -26.78
CA TYR A 66 11.74 -9.03 -25.64
C TYR A 66 12.28 -7.95 -24.72
N ASN A 67 11.46 -6.96 -24.41
CA ASN A 67 11.79 -5.92 -23.46
C ASN A 67 10.76 -5.85 -22.35
N ARG A 68 11.23 -5.85 -21.10
CA ARG A 68 10.40 -5.57 -19.93
C ARG A 68 10.95 -4.39 -19.17
N ILE A 69 10.11 -3.36 -19.00
CA ILE A 69 10.46 -2.16 -18.24
C ILE A 69 9.80 -2.26 -16.87
N ILE A 70 10.60 -2.15 -15.81
CA ILE A 70 10.17 -2.19 -14.43
C ILE A 70 10.51 -0.85 -13.78
N PRO A 71 9.53 0.00 -13.47
CA PRO A 71 9.79 1.25 -12.79
C PRO A 71 10.22 1.00 -11.35
N ILE A 72 11.33 1.58 -10.96
CA ILE A 72 11.88 1.52 -9.61
C ILE A 72 11.86 2.92 -9.01
N HIS A 73 11.41 3.01 -7.79
CA HIS A 73 11.29 4.28 -7.09
C HIS A 73 12.13 4.29 -5.82
N GLN A 74 12.79 5.41 -5.56
CA GLN A 74 13.48 5.64 -4.30
C GLN A 74 12.96 6.92 -3.65
N GLY A 75 12.64 6.83 -2.39
CA GLY A 75 12.09 7.91 -1.56
C GLY A 75 10.72 7.52 -1.00
N SER A 76 10.42 8.03 0.18
CA SER A 76 9.07 7.90 0.72
C SER A 76 8.16 8.87 -0.03
N THR A 77 7.15 8.34 -0.66
CA THR A 77 6.06 9.12 -1.24
C THR A 77 4.73 8.61 -0.76
N ALA A 78 4.71 7.97 0.42
CA ALA A 78 3.43 7.74 1.05
C ALA A 78 2.80 9.12 1.25
N ARG A 79 1.78 9.41 0.44
CA ARG A 79 1.00 10.65 0.54
C ARG A 79 0.12 10.59 1.77
N VAL A 80 -0.37 9.40 2.05
CA VAL A 80 -1.11 9.04 3.24
C VAL A 80 -0.51 7.74 3.77
N SER A 81 -0.16 7.72 5.03
CA SER A 81 0.32 6.52 5.72
C SER A 81 -0.17 6.55 7.15
N ASN A 82 -0.87 5.51 7.56
CA ASN A 82 -1.29 5.32 8.94
C ASN A 82 -1.35 3.84 9.25
N ASP A 83 -0.83 3.43 10.38
CA ASP A 83 -0.92 2.06 10.89
C ASP A 83 -2.02 1.92 11.95
N PHE A 84 -2.71 3.02 12.27
CA PHE A 84 -3.76 3.09 13.27
C PHE A 84 -3.35 2.63 14.68
N ALA A 85 -2.06 2.47 14.96
CA ALA A 85 -1.54 2.00 16.24
C ALA A 85 -1.89 2.93 17.41
N THR A 86 -2.21 4.18 17.12
CA THR A 86 -2.63 5.18 18.13
C THR A 86 -4.08 5.01 18.57
N LEU A 87 -4.89 4.26 17.84
CA LEU A 87 -6.26 3.95 18.25
C LEU A 87 -6.23 3.00 19.45
N LYS A 88 -6.97 3.33 20.50
CA LYS A 88 -7.04 2.57 21.75
C LYS A 88 -8.49 2.35 22.18
N TYR A 89 -9.31 1.88 21.26
CA TYR A 89 -10.72 1.66 21.48
C TYR A 89 -11.03 0.17 21.70
N GLY A 90 -11.74 -0.10 22.75
CA GLY A 90 -12.23 -1.44 23.06
C GLY A 90 -11.16 -2.52 23.12
N LYS A 91 -11.58 -3.73 22.82
CA LYS A 91 -10.71 -4.92 22.83
C LYS A 91 -10.00 -5.09 21.49
N THR A 92 -8.85 -5.75 21.51
CA THR A 92 -8.11 -6.12 20.29
C THR A 92 -8.85 -7.18 19.46
N ASP A 93 -9.60 -8.08 20.12
CA ASP A 93 -10.38 -9.12 19.45
C ASP A 93 -11.59 -8.47 18.74
N PRO A 94 -11.74 -8.61 17.41
CA PRO A 94 -12.81 -7.99 16.65
C PRO A 94 -14.22 -8.49 16.99
N ARG A 95 -14.35 -9.65 17.61
CA ARG A 95 -15.64 -10.22 18.04
C ARG A 95 -16.33 -9.42 19.14
N PHE A 96 -15.55 -8.69 19.92
CA PHE A 96 -16.11 -7.87 21.00
C PHE A 96 -16.32 -6.45 20.50
N THR A 97 -17.58 -6.02 20.49
CA THR A 97 -17.98 -4.67 20.07
C THR A 97 -17.86 -3.66 21.21
N ASP A 98 -17.71 -4.12 22.45
CA ASP A 98 -17.57 -3.25 23.61
C ASP A 98 -16.40 -2.27 23.47
N GLY A 99 -16.72 -0.98 23.51
CA GLY A 99 -15.76 0.12 23.48
C GLY A 99 -15.14 0.41 22.10
N GLU A 100 -15.58 -0.28 21.03
CA GLU A 100 -15.26 0.18 19.69
C GLU A 100 -15.93 1.52 19.42
N THR A 101 -15.31 2.36 18.61
CA THR A 101 -15.78 3.73 18.40
C THR A 101 -15.88 4.03 16.92
N PRO A 102 -17.07 4.40 16.42
CA PRO A 102 -17.23 4.83 15.02
C PRO A 102 -16.29 5.99 14.70
N ILE A 103 -15.85 6.06 13.47
CA ILE A 103 -14.92 7.09 13.00
C ILE A 103 -15.47 8.50 13.24
N ASP A 104 -16.79 8.67 13.17
CA ASP A 104 -17.48 9.93 13.42
C ASP A 104 -17.34 10.42 14.87
N ASN A 105 -17.10 9.51 15.80
CA ASN A 105 -16.97 9.79 17.23
C ASN A 105 -15.51 9.79 17.72
N TRP A 106 -14.53 9.75 16.81
CA TRP A 106 -13.14 9.87 17.17
C TRP A 106 -12.80 11.21 17.81
N THR A 107 -11.76 11.23 18.59
CA THR A 107 -11.23 12.47 19.17
C THR A 107 -10.77 13.44 18.08
N THR A 108 -10.70 14.73 18.39
CA THR A 108 -10.19 15.75 17.45
C THR A 108 -8.80 15.39 16.90
N ALA A 109 -7.91 14.87 17.74
CA ALA A 109 -6.56 14.46 17.30
C ALA A 109 -6.61 13.33 16.26
N GLN A 110 -7.53 12.39 16.42
CA GLN A 110 -7.71 11.29 15.47
C GLN A 110 -8.42 11.72 14.19
N LYS A 111 -9.42 12.59 14.30
CA LYS A 111 -10.08 13.22 13.15
C LYS A 111 -9.11 14.05 12.30
N ASN A 112 -8.10 14.66 12.92
CA ASN A 112 -7.03 15.38 12.22
C ASN A 112 -6.14 14.48 11.36
N LEU A 113 -6.23 13.15 11.48
CA LEU A 113 -5.64 12.22 10.51
C LEU A 113 -6.29 12.33 9.12
N GLY A 114 -7.49 12.88 9.05
CA GLY A 114 -8.22 13.18 7.81
C GLY A 114 -8.93 11.99 7.17
N PHE A 115 -8.93 10.82 7.81
CA PHE A 115 -9.72 9.68 7.34
C PHE A 115 -11.20 9.89 7.65
N THR A 116 -12.05 9.45 6.73
CA THR A 116 -13.52 9.46 6.88
C THR A 116 -14.10 8.13 6.38
N SER A 117 -15.39 7.95 6.58
CA SER A 117 -16.16 6.83 6.06
C SER A 117 -17.57 7.32 5.70
N THR A 118 -18.20 6.66 4.76
CA THR A 118 -19.56 6.99 4.34
C THR A 118 -20.57 6.46 5.36
N THR A 119 -21.49 7.30 5.77
CA THR A 119 -22.63 6.88 6.57
C THR A 119 -23.71 6.29 5.67
N ILE A 120 -24.24 5.13 6.00
CA ILE A 120 -25.32 4.48 5.28
C ILE A 120 -26.62 5.27 5.51
N GLU A 121 -27.44 5.39 4.49
CA GLU A 121 -28.73 6.09 4.61
C GLU A 121 -29.61 5.46 5.73
N GLY A 122 -30.07 6.29 6.63
CA GLY A 122 -30.87 5.88 7.80
C GLY A 122 -30.06 5.55 9.05
N GLU A 123 -28.73 5.53 8.97
CA GLU A 123 -27.84 5.34 10.13
C GLU A 123 -27.31 6.69 10.64
N GLU A 124 -26.99 6.75 11.94
CA GLU A 124 -26.46 7.97 12.56
C GLU A 124 -24.95 8.11 12.40
N VAL A 125 -24.24 6.99 12.23
CA VAL A 125 -22.77 6.93 12.14
C VAL A 125 -22.33 5.93 11.08
N ALA A 126 -21.12 6.13 10.57
CA ALA A 126 -20.50 5.19 9.65
C ALA A 126 -20.09 3.88 10.37
N HIS A 127 -20.15 2.75 9.67
CA HIS A 127 -19.80 1.43 10.19
C HIS A 127 -18.29 1.13 10.12
N CYS A 128 -17.46 2.17 10.13
CA CYS A 128 -16.01 2.09 10.25
C CYS A 128 -15.63 2.39 11.71
N TYR A 129 -15.13 1.38 12.40
CA TYR A 129 -14.85 1.46 13.83
C TYR A 129 -13.36 1.46 14.12
N GLY A 130 -12.92 2.39 14.97
CA GLY A 130 -11.62 2.29 15.61
C GLY A 130 -11.61 1.17 16.66
N LYS A 131 -10.57 0.37 16.62
CA LYS A 131 -10.27 -0.68 17.59
C LYS A 131 -8.91 -0.44 18.23
N ASN A 132 -8.43 -1.34 19.05
CA ASN A 132 -7.11 -1.21 19.67
C ASN A 132 -6.01 -1.59 18.65
N GLY A 133 -5.53 -0.59 17.91
CA GLY A 133 -4.42 -0.70 16.95
C GLY A 133 -4.81 -1.02 15.52
N TYR A 134 -6.10 -0.98 15.17
CA TYR A 134 -6.57 -1.24 13.80
C TYR A 134 -7.98 -0.66 13.55
N LEU A 135 -8.46 -0.78 12.33
CA LEU A 135 -9.83 -0.47 11.93
C LEU A 135 -10.63 -1.74 11.68
N LYS A 136 -11.88 -1.74 12.10
CA LYS A 136 -12.87 -2.73 11.71
C LYS A 136 -13.84 -2.08 10.73
N LEU A 137 -14.04 -2.68 9.57
CA LEU A 137 -14.99 -2.26 8.55
C LEU A 137 -16.21 -3.16 8.59
N GLY A 138 -17.36 -2.55 8.82
CA GLY A 138 -18.63 -3.27 8.96
C GLY A 138 -18.98 -3.62 10.41
N ASP A 139 -20.20 -4.12 10.58
CA ASP A 139 -20.77 -4.49 11.88
C ASP A 139 -21.26 -5.95 11.89
N ASP A 140 -21.86 -6.36 13.00
CA ASP A 140 -22.42 -7.69 13.22
C ASP A 140 -23.83 -7.89 12.60
N LYS A 141 -24.40 -6.84 12.03
CA LYS A 141 -25.69 -6.86 11.34
C LYS A 141 -25.56 -7.04 9.84
N GLY A 142 -24.33 -7.13 9.34
CA GLY A 142 -24.03 -7.33 7.93
C GLY A 142 -23.87 -6.03 7.13
N HIS A 143 -23.78 -4.88 7.78
CA HIS A 143 -23.44 -3.64 7.11
C HIS A 143 -21.96 -3.61 6.75
N GLY A 144 -21.66 -3.31 5.49
CA GLY A 144 -20.31 -3.01 5.06
C GLY A 144 -19.90 -1.59 5.41
N ALA A 145 -18.61 -1.29 5.25
CA ALA A 145 -18.09 0.05 5.40
C ALA A 145 -16.98 0.32 4.39
N ASP A 146 -16.72 1.58 4.15
CA ASP A 146 -15.54 2.06 3.42
C ASP A 146 -14.56 2.76 4.37
N LEU A 147 -13.38 3.05 3.85
CA LEU A 147 -12.41 3.93 4.47
C LEU A 147 -11.92 4.90 3.40
N ILE A 148 -12.24 6.16 3.58
CA ILE A 148 -11.85 7.24 2.69
C ILE A 148 -10.55 7.86 3.23
N SER A 149 -9.50 7.83 2.42
CA SER A 149 -8.22 8.45 2.79
C SER A 149 -8.30 9.98 2.75
N PRO A 150 -7.43 10.69 3.48
CA PRO A 150 -7.32 12.13 3.33
C PRO A 150 -7.09 12.53 1.88
N TYR A 151 -7.73 13.60 1.46
CA TYR A 151 -7.55 14.16 0.13
C TYR A 151 -6.10 14.58 -0.13
N THR A 152 -5.59 14.19 -1.27
CA THR A 152 -4.23 14.56 -1.71
C THR A 152 -4.32 15.42 -2.98
N ASN A 153 -4.19 16.72 -2.83
CA ASN A 153 -4.24 17.67 -3.95
C ASN A 153 -2.99 17.67 -4.86
N THR A 154 -2.08 16.76 -4.63
CA THR A 154 -0.80 16.69 -5.35
C THR A 154 -0.72 15.55 -6.36
N LEU A 155 -1.77 14.76 -6.49
CA LEU A 155 -1.87 13.73 -7.52
C LEU A 155 -2.23 14.41 -8.85
N ARG A 156 -1.48 14.08 -9.90
CA ARG A 156 -1.79 14.48 -11.27
C ARG A 156 -2.53 13.34 -11.94
N SER A 157 -3.28 13.64 -13.00
CA SER A 157 -4.05 12.65 -13.77
C SER A 157 -3.19 11.52 -14.38
N ASP A 158 -1.88 11.75 -14.52
CA ASP A 158 -0.89 10.80 -15.04
C ASP A 158 -0.08 10.10 -13.93
N SER A 159 -0.43 10.33 -12.65
CA SER A 159 0.29 9.74 -11.53
C SER A 159 -0.05 8.26 -11.37
N LEU A 160 0.97 7.43 -11.23
CA LEU A 160 0.81 6.06 -10.77
C LEU A 160 0.60 6.07 -9.24
N LEU A 161 -0.54 5.59 -8.80
CA LEU A 161 -0.84 5.42 -7.38
C LEU A 161 -0.63 3.96 -6.97
N MET A 162 0.13 3.77 -5.90
CA MET A 162 0.26 2.49 -5.25
C MET A 162 -0.47 2.53 -3.91
N VAL A 163 -1.48 1.67 -3.75
CA VAL A 163 -2.18 1.46 -2.49
C VAL A 163 -1.65 0.18 -1.85
N SER A 164 -1.28 0.26 -0.58
CA SER A 164 -0.82 -0.89 0.20
C SER A 164 -1.51 -0.91 1.55
N PHE A 165 -2.10 -2.03 1.91
CA PHE A 165 -2.75 -2.23 3.20
C PHE A 165 -2.66 -3.69 3.62
N ARG A 166 -2.91 -3.94 4.92
CA ARG A 166 -3.10 -5.29 5.45
C ARG A 166 -4.56 -5.43 5.86
N ALA A 167 -5.21 -6.47 5.38
CA ALA A 167 -6.58 -6.77 5.73
C ALA A 167 -6.72 -8.26 6.08
N VAL A 168 -7.64 -8.54 6.99
CA VAL A 168 -8.02 -9.90 7.40
C VAL A 168 -9.52 -9.96 7.39
N ALA A 169 -10.09 -10.92 6.67
CA ALA A 169 -11.51 -11.21 6.75
C ALA A 169 -11.81 -11.89 8.09
N PHE A 170 -12.88 -11.47 8.73
CA PHE A 170 -13.34 -12.07 9.98
C PHE A 170 -14.16 -13.34 9.70
N THR A 171 -14.14 -14.27 10.62
CA THR A 171 -14.99 -15.46 10.59
C THR A 171 -15.78 -15.53 11.88
N ASP A 172 -17.09 -15.58 11.78
CA ASP A 172 -17.93 -15.83 12.94
C ASP A 172 -17.61 -17.19 13.56
N TYR A 173 -17.31 -17.17 14.85
CA TYR A 173 -16.94 -18.38 15.58
C TYR A 173 -18.10 -19.37 15.71
N ILE A 174 -19.34 -18.90 15.76
CA ILE A 174 -20.53 -19.73 16.03
C ILE A 174 -21.06 -20.34 14.73
N THR A 175 -21.20 -19.51 13.70
CA THR A 175 -21.82 -19.91 12.44
C THR A 175 -20.81 -20.38 11.41
N VAL A 176 -19.51 -20.18 11.67
CA VAL A 176 -18.41 -20.41 10.71
C VAL A 176 -18.62 -19.60 9.41
N ALA A 177 -19.55 -18.67 9.41
CA ALA A 177 -19.75 -17.73 8.31
C ALA A 177 -18.53 -16.83 8.19
N ARG A 178 -18.08 -16.64 6.97
CA ARG A 178 -16.94 -15.75 6.68
C ARG A 178 -17.45 -14.45 6.10
N ASP A 179 -16.85 -13.37 6.53
CA ASP A 179 -17.03 -12.09 5.87
C ASP A 179 -16.59 -12.15 4.41
N ALA A 180 -17.11 -11.25 3.63
CA ALA A 180 -16.67 -11.07 2.25
C ALA A 180 -15.15 -10.82 2.24
N ASN A 181 -14.43 -11.57 1.42
CA ASN A 181 -12.99 -11.43 1.25
C ASN A 181 -12.63 -10.50 0.08
N LYS A 182 -13.57 -9.70 -0.39
CA LYS A 182 -13.41 -8.77 -1.49
C LYS A 182 -13.31 -7.35 -0.95
N ILE A 183 -12.23 -6.67 -1.32
CA ILE A 183 -12.04 -5.25 -1.07
C ILE A 183 -11.99 -4.56 -2.44
N THR A 184 -12.76 -3.50 -2.61
CA THR A 184 -12.71 -2.63 -3.78
C THR A 184 -11.88 -1.41 -3.43
N VAL A 185 -10.96 -1.03 -4.31
CA VAL A 185 -10.18 0.22 -4.20
C VAL A 185 -10.62 1.13 -5.32
N GLU A 186 -11.07 2.33 -4.96
CA GLU A 186 -11.49 3.39 -5.87
C GLU A 186 -10.57 4.60 -5.72
N VAL A 187 -10.29 5.29 -6.85
CA VAL A 187 -9.39 6.44 -6.92
C VAL A 187 -10.06 7.59 -7.65
#